data_e27536f5fa32c45d1d0088d4d1eb36c9
#
_entry.id   e27536f5fa32c45d1d0088d4d1eb36c9
#
_cell.length_a   1.000
_cell.length_b   1.000
_cell.length_c   1.000
_cell.angle_alpha   90.00
_cell.angle_beta   90.00
_cell.angle_gamma   90.00
#
_symmetry.space_group_name_H-M   'P 1'
#
loop_
_entity.id
_entity.type
_entity.pdbx_description
1 polymer ?
#
loop_
_entity_poly.entity_id
_entity_poly.type
_entity_poly.pdbx_seq_one_letter_code
_entity_poly.pdbx_strand_id
1 'polypeptide(L)'
;MTIQEMHNEFRTFGQVMGLQLVRGILPESIDVYLNAAINETVRNIISKNVANSLQVGILPQAASITPINALRTLYRVHHTDITESYYFNDNPFELIVDFHNVLLYTDFYIDYKDGKKDVHCRLIEPDRLSDALTDYCTRPTINEPIVTMFTEVAENYLTVIKVMTGQIESDDKKVIDGIKICYIDNPKIVKYNVEGKNEGVDCDLPEYLHEEIVQLAVKKYIASISPTMSQQKN
;
A
#
# COMPACT_ATOMS: atom_id res chain seq x y z
N MET A 1 9.95 14.26 -13.38
CA MET A 1 10.65 15.39 -12.68
C MET A 1 11.56 14.81 -11.61
N THR A 2 12.78 15.30 -11.56
CA THR A 2 13.74 15.00 -10.49
C THR A 2 13.36 15.77 -9.21
N ILE A 3 13.87 15.32 -8.06
CA ILE A 3 13.66 16.04 -6.78
C ILE A 3 14.15 17.49 -6.85
N GLN A 4 15.22 17.74 -7.59
CA GLN A 4 15.75 19.10 -7.80
C GLN A 4 14.75 19.99 -8.56
N GLU A 5 14.11 19.46 -9.60
CA GLU A 5 13.08 20.17 -10.35
C GLU A 5 11.86 20.44 -9.47
N MET A 6 11.42 19.47 -8.66
CA MET A 6 10.31 19.64 -7.72
C MET A 6 10.60 20.74 -6.69
N HIS A 7 11.84 20.85 -6.18
CA HIS A 7 12.26 21.94 -5.30
C HIS A 7 12.24 23.30 -5.99
N ASN A 8 12.69 23.36 -7.25
CA ASN A 8 12.67 24.61 -8.02
C ASN A 8 11.23 25.05 -8.30
N GLU A 9 10.35 24.12 -8.66
CA GLU A 9 8.93 24.42 -8.87
C GLU A 9 8.23 24.81 -7.56
N PHE A 10 8.52 24.14 -6.45
CA PHE A 10 7.99 24.54 -5.15
C PHE A 10 8.30 26.02 -4.85
N ARG A 11 9.51 26.44 -5.11
CA ARG A 11 9.93 27.84 -4.92
C ARG A 11 9.22 28.78 -5.89
N THR A 12 9.07 28.37 -7.14
CA THR A 12 8.39 29.15 -8.18
C THR A 12 6.91 29.34 -7.84
N PHE A 13 6.20 28.26 -7.53
CA PHE A 13 4.79 28.34 -7.12
C PHE A 13 4.61 29.12 -5.84
N GLY A 14 5.51 28.97 -4.87
CA GLY A 14 5.48 29.75 -3.65
C GLY A 14 5.60 31.26 -3.90
N GLN A 15 6.45 31.68 -4.83
CA GLN A 15 6.56 33.07 -5.23
C GLN A 15 5.29 33.61 -5.90
N VAL A 16 4.70 32.83 -6.80
CA VAL A 16 3.44 33.17 -7.48
C VAL A 16 2.30 33.32 -6.47
N MET A 17 2.29 32.51 -5.42
CA MET A 17 1.29 32.58 -4.33
C MET A 17 1.59 33.69 -3.29
N GLY A 18 2.58 34.55 -3.52
CA GLY A 18 2.86 35.72 -2.69
C GLY A 18 3.81 35.47 -1.50
N LEU A 19 4.48 34.36 -1.46
CA LEU A 19 5.51 34.08 -0.45
C LEU A 19 6.80 34.82 -0.80
N GLN A 20 7.06 35.95 -0.14
CA GLN A 20 8.26 36.76 -0.40
C GLN A 20 9.56 36.08 0.05
N LEU A 21 9.52 35.16 1.01
CA LEU A 21 10.68 34.52 1.63
C LEU A 21 10.97 33.10 1.14
N VAL A 22 10.40 32.67 0.02
CA VAL A 22 10.55 31.28 -0.49
C VAL A 22 12.03 30.90 -0.72
N ARG A 23 12.88 31.87 -1.05
CA ARG A 23 14.30 31.60 -1.28
C ARG A 23 15.07 31.19 -0.03
N GLY A 24 14.58 31.57 1.15
CA GLY A 24 15.19 31.23 2.44
C GLY A 24 14.70 29.90 3.05
N ILE A 25 13.79 29.19 2.38
CA ILE A 25 13.30 27.92 2.89
C ILE A 25 14.39 26.85 2.74
N LEU A 26 14.69 26.15 3.83
CA LEU A 26 15.67 25.07 3.85
C LEU A 26 15.16 23.90 3.00
N PRO A 27 16.04 23.22 2.25
CA PRO A 27 15.67 22.06 1.45
C PRO A 27 14.96 20.97 2.25
N GLU A 28 15.43 20.70 3.47
CA GLU A 28 14.84 19.69 4.36
C GLU A 28 13.37 20.02 4.72
N SER A 29 13.06 21.31 4.84
CA SER A 29 11.68 21.75 5.08
C SER A 29 10.81 21.51 3.86
N ILE A 30 11.34 21.74 2.65
CA ILE A 30 10.61 21.44 1.40
C ILE A 30 10.35 19.95 1.30
N ASP A 31 11.35 19.10 1.60
CA ASP A 31 11.22 17.63 1.60
C ASP A 31 10.07 17.18 2.50
N VAL A 32 9.91 17.75 3.69
CA VAL A 32 8.81 17.41 4.61
C VAL A 32 7.44 17.67 3.96
N TYR A 33 7.25 18.82 3.31
CA TYR A 33 5.97 19.16 2.68
C TYR A 33 5.73 18.37 1.40
N LEU A 34 6.76 18.05 0.63
CA LEU A 34 6.67 17.18 -0.53
C LEU A 34 6.26 15.77 -0.12
N ASN A 35 6.90 15.19 0.89
CA ASN A 35 6.54 13.87 1.41
C ASN A 35 5.11 13.83 1.96
N ALA A 36 4.68 14.88 2.67
CA ALA A 36 3.32 14.99 3.14
C ALA A 36 2.29 15.09 2.00
N ALA A 37 2.64 15.79 0.91
CA ALA A 37 1.79 15.91 -0.28
C ALA A 37 1.73 14.59 -1.06
N ILE A 38 2.85 13.89 -1.23
CA ILE A 38 2.92 12.56 -1.86
C ILE A 38 2.00 11.58 -1.14
N ASN A 39 2.13 11.47 0.19
CA ASN A 39 1.31 10.58 0.99
C ASN A 39 -0.18 10.92 0.90
N GLU A 40 -0.54 12.20 0.91
CA GLU A 40 -1.93 12.63 0.75
C GLU A 40 -2.47 12.29 -0.64
N THR A 41 -1.70 12.54 -1.69
CA THR A 41 -2.08 12.21 -3.07
C THR A 41 -2.36 10.72 -3.22
N VAL A 42 -1.47 9.86 -2.71
CA VAL A 42 -1.66 8.40 -2.76
C VAL A 42 -2.91 7.99 -1.99
N ARG A 43 -3.12 8.48 -0.77
CA ARG A 43 -4.32 8.19 0.03
C ARG A 43 -5.61 8.66 -0.67
N ASN A 44 -5.59 9.82 -1.29
CA ASN A 44 -6.73 10.36 -2.04
C ASN A 44 -7.07 9.49 -3.27
N ILE A 45 -6.05 9.00 -3.98
CA ILE A 45 -6.25 8.08 -5.10
C ILE A 45 -6.88 6.78 -4.61
N ILE A 46 -6.37 6.19 -3.55
CA ILE A 46 -6.92 4.96 -2.97
C ILE A 46 -8.36 5.18 -2.50
N SER A 47 -8.62 6.22 -1.71
CA SER A 47 -9.95 6.48 -1.14
C SER A 47 -11.01 6.74 -2.21
N LYS A 48 -10.69 7.49 -3.26
CA LYS A 48 -11.59 7.73 -4.41
C LYS A 48 -11.97 6.42 -5.11
N ASN A 49 -11.03 5.50 -5.25
CA ASN A 49 -11.28 4.23 -5.92
C ASN A 49 -12.08 3.26 -5.06
N VAL A 50 -11.80 3.22 -3.75
CA VAL A 50 -12.62 2.46 -2.80
C VAL A 50 -14.05 3.00 -2.77
N ALA A 51 -14.22 4.32 -2.71
CA ALA A 51 -15.55 4.93 -2.74
C ALA A 51 -16.31 4.62 -4.04
N ASN A 52 -15.63 4.65 -5.19
CA ASN A 52 -16.23 4.31 -6.48
C ASN A 52 -16.64 2.83 -6.54
N SER A 53 -15.85 1.91 -5.99
CA SER A 53 -16.18 0.49 -5.95
C SER A 53 -17.40 0.20 -5.08
N LEU A 54 -17.55 0.89 -3.96
CA LEU A 54 -18.72 0.79 -3.08
C LEU A 54 -20.00 1.29 -3.76
N GLN A 55 -19.93 2.36 -4.56
CA GLN A 55 -21.08 2.89 -5.30
C GLN A 55 -21.59 1.93 -6.39
N VAL A 56 -20.70 1.12 -6.97
CA VAL A 56 -21.06 0.13 -8.01
C VAL A 56 -21.57 -1.18 -7.40
N GLY A 57 -21.58 -1.31 -6.06
CA GLY A 57 -22.04 -2.53 -5.39
C GLY A 57 -21.05 -3.70 -5.55
N ILE A 58 -19.86 -3.44 -6.05
CA ILE A 58 -18.77 -4.40 -6.10
C ILE A 58 -18.16 -4.45 -4.70
N LEU A 59 -18.14 -5.63 -4.11
CA LEU A 59 -17.48 -5.83 -2.82
C LEU A 59 -16.04 -5.28 -2.88
N PRO A 60 -15.51 -4.68 -1.80
CA PRO A 60 -14.15 -4.14 -1.75
C PRO A 60 -13.05 -5.10 -2.20
N GLN A 61 -13.32 -6.40 -2.08
CA GLN A 61 -12.45 -7.48 -2.56
C GLN A 61 -12.30 -7.55 -4.09
N ALA A 62 -13.31 -7.09 -4.82
CA ALA A 62 -13.29 -7.05 -6.28
C ALA A 62 -12.91 -5.67 -6.82
N ALA A 63 -12.63 -4.72 -5.97
CA ALA A 63 -12.04 -3.46 -6.36
C ALA A 63 -10.61 -3.74 -6.84
N SER A 64 -10.50 -4.26 -8.05
CA SER A 64 -9.24 -4.38 -8.74
C SER A 64 -8.66 -2.97 -8.85
N ILE A 65 -7.77 -2.64 -7.93
CA ILE A 65 -7.02 -1.38 -7.90
C ILE A 65 -6.01 -1.37 -9.06
N THR A 66 -5.89 -2.49 -9.74
CA THR A 66 -4.95 -2.79 -10.80
C THR A 66 -4.93 -1.83 -12.00
N PRO A 67 -6.00 -1.17 -12.43
CA PRO A 67 -5.89 -0.24 -13.54
C PRO A 67 -5.59 1.19 -13.15
N ILE A 68 -5.29 1.49 -11.89
CA ILE A 68 -4.94 2.86 -11.54
C ILE A 68 -3.52 3.13 -11.98
N ASN A 69 -3.37 3.67 -13.18
CA ASN A 69 -2.06 4.03 -13.74
C ASN A 69 -1.22 4.88 -12.76
N ALA A 70 -1.87 5.66 -11.91
CA ALA A 70 -1.25 6.49 -10.90
C ALA A 70 -0.48 5.71 -9.82
N LEU A 71 -0.93 4.51 -9.46
CA LEU A 71 -0.30 3.67 -8.43
C LEU A 71 0.49 2.50 -9.02
N ARG A 72 0.56 2.40 -10.35
CA ARG A 72 1.25 1.29 -11.02
C ARG A 72 2.73 1.19 -10.63
N THR A 73 3.36 2.32 -10.39
CA THR A 73 4.77 2.39 -9.98
C THR A 73 4.99 1.90 -8.55
N LEU A 74 3.93 1.88 -7.72
CA LEU A 74 3.97 1.38 -6.34
C LEU A 74 3.45 -0.06 -6.22
N TYR A 75 2.82 -0.59 -7.28
CA TYR A 75 2.31 -1.96 -7.27
C TYR A 75 3.47 -2.96 -7.31
N ARG A 76 3.44 -3.90 -6.37
CA ARG A 76 4.44 -4.96 -6.23
C ARG A 76 3.77 -6.31 -6.18
N VAL A 77 4.46 -7.30 -6.69
CA VAL A 77 4.11 -8.71 -6.55
C VAL A 77 5.29 -9.39 -5.86
N HIS A 78 5.02 -9.97 -4.72
CA HIS A 78 5.99 -10.78 -4.00
C HIS A 78 5.61 -12.24 -4.15
N HIS A 79 6.54 -13.03 -4.62
CA HIS A 79 6.40 -14.49 -4.73
C HIS A 79 7.30 -15.12 -3.68
N THR A 80 6.73 -15.96 -2.86
CA THR A 80 7.46 -16.73 -1.84
C THR A 80 7.16 -18.20 -2.03
N ASP A 81 8.20 -18.98 -2.28
CA ASP A 81 8.11 -20.44 -2.25
C ASP A 81 7.96 -20.88 -0.80
N ILE A 82 6.96 -21.70 -0.52
CA ILE A 82 6.69 -22.17 0.82
C ILE A 82 7.59 -23.36 1.08
N THR A 83 8.56 -23.15 1.95
CA THR A 83 9.38 -24.21 2.52
C THR A 83 8.81 -24.62 3.88
N GLU A 84 9.15 -25.82 4.36
CA GLU A 84 8.67 -26.33 5.67
C GLU A 84 8.92 -25.36 6.84
N SER A 85 9.93 -24.49 6.72
CA SER A 85 10.25 -23.48 7.74
C SER A 85 9.25 -22.35 7.89
N TYR A 86 8.33 -22.16 6.95
CA TYR A 86 7.29 -21.13 7.00
C TYR A 86 5.98 -21.62 7.62
N TYR A 87 5.85 -22.92 7.91
CA TYR A 87 4.68 -23.45 8.57
C TYR A 87 4.76 -23.24 10.08
N PHE A 88 3.79 -22.55 10.63
CA PHE A 88 3.71 -22.32 12.06
C PHE A 88 2.92 -23.47 12.74
N ASN A 89 3.47 -24.09 13.78
CA ASN A 89 2.83 -25.13 14.59
C ASN A 89 2.28 -26.34 13.82
N ASP A 90 3.01 -26.90 12.88
CA ASP A 90 2.58 -28.04 12.08
C ASP A 90 1.27 -27.82 11.28
N ASN A 91 0.79 -26.57 11.22
CA ASN A 91 -0.36 -26.22 10.40
C ASN A 91 0.12 -25.79 9.00
N PRO A 92 -0.08 -26.62 7.97
CA PRO A 92 0.47 -26.37 6.63
C PRO A 92 -0.19 -25.18 5.91
N PHE A 93 -1.05 -24.43 6.57
CA PHE A 93 -1.86 -23.36 6.01
C PHE A 93 -1.66 -22.01 6.70
N GLU A 94 -0.69 -21.89 7.60
CA GLU A 94 -0.31 -20.63 8.20
C GLU A 94 1.05 -20.20 7.69
N LEU A 95 1.11 -19.02 7.10
CA LEU A 95 2.33 -18.41 6.58
C LEU A 95 2.60 -17.11 7.33
N ILE A 96 3.78 -16.98 7.91
CA ILE A 96 4.24 -15.72 8.48
C ILE A 96 5.07 -15.00 7.43
N VAL A 97 4.64 -13.82 7.06
CA VAL A 97 5.35 -12.96 6.12
C VAL A 97 5.68 -11.65 6.80
N ASP A 98 6.97 -11.36 6.84
CA ASP A 98 7.47 -10.10 7.35
C ASP A 98 7.51 -9.08 6.21
N PHE A 99 6.43 -8.32 6.07
CA PHE A 99 6.36 -7.21 5.14
C PHE A 99 6.39 -5.89 5.88
N HIS A 100 7.44 -5.16 5.63
CA HIS A 100 7.56 -3.79 6.08
C HIS A 100 7.06 -2.84 4.98
N ASN A 101 6.41 -1.76 5.39
CA ASN A 101 5.99 -0.66 4.52
C ASN A 101 4.85 -0.92 3.51
N VAL A 102 4.07 -1.98 3.67
CA VAL A 102 2.89 -2.18 2.83
C VAL A 102 1.81 -1.17 3.16
N LEU A 103 1.32 -0.47 2.14
CA LEU A 103 0.22 0.48 2.27
C LEU A 103 -1.14 -0.23 2.16
N LEU A 104 -1.27 -1.16 1.22
CA LEU A 104 -2.50 -1.89 0.97
C LEU A 104 -2.21 -3.21 0.27
N TYR A 105 -2.75 -4.30 0.80
CA TYR A 105 -2.79 -5.58 0.09
C TYR A 105 -3.95 -5.59 -0.90
N THR A 106 -3.71 -6.10 -2.10
CA THR A 106 -4.72 -6.12 -3.17
C THR A 106 -5.25 -7.51 -3.44
N ASP A 107 -4.35 -8.45 -3.72
CA ASP A 107 -4.72 -9.79 -4.13
C ASP A 107 -3.73 -10.82 -3.58
N PHE A 108 -4.22 -12.05 -3.43
CA PHE A 108 -3.43 -13.20 -3.02
C PHE A 108 -3.68 -14.34 -4.00
N TYR A 109 -2.60 -15.03 -4.39
CA TYR A 109 -2.67 -16.21 -5.22
C TYR A 109 -1.82 -17.31 -4.59
N ILE A 110 -2.25 -18.54 -4.68
CA ILE A 110 -1.47 -19.70 -4.24
C ILE A 110 -1.18 -20.63 -5.41
N ASP A 111 -0.02 -21.23 -5.34
CA ASP A 111 0.40 -22.30 -6.23
C ASP A 111 0.37 -23.61 -5.47
N TYR A 112 -0.25 -24.66 -6.05
CA TYR A 112 -0.24 -26.00 -5.52
C TYR A 112 0.84 -26.84 -6.20
N LYS A 113 1.49 -27.71 -5.43
CA LYS A 113 2.56 -28.60 -5.91
C LYS A 113 2.12 -29.51 -7.06
N ASP A 114 0.84 -29.88 -7.10
CA ASP A 114 0.25 -30.80 -8.10
C ASP A 114 -0.28 -30.09 -9.35
N GLY A 115 0.23 -28.91 -9.67
CA GLY A 115 0.05 -28.31 -10.99
C GLY A 115 -1.00 -27.21 -11.13
N LYS A 116 -1.84 -26.92 -10.14
CA LYS A 116 -2.67 -25.69 -10.16
C LYS A 116 -1.83 -24.53 -9.71
N LYS A 117 -1.68 -23.54 -10.58
CA LYS A 117 -0.95 -22.29 -10.30
C LYS A 117 -1.88 -21.10 -10.38
N ASP A 118 -1.50 -20.02 -9.69
CA ASP A 118 -2.21 -18.75 -9.68
C ASP A 118 -3.69 -18.88 -9.24
N VAL A 119 -3.95 -19.72 -8.25
CA VAL A 119 -5.31 -19.84 -7.70
C VAL A 119 -5.60 -18.64 -6.83
N HIS A 120 -6.55 -17.82 -7.25
CA HIS A 120 -6.93 -16.59 -6.54
C HIS A 120 -7.55 -16.92 -5.17
N CYS A 121 -7.09 -16.23 -4.14
CA CYS A 121 -7.58 -16.37 -2.79
C CYS A 121 -8.55 -15.23 -2.45
N ARG A 122 -9.64 -15.57 -1.79
CA ARG A 122 -10.59 -14.59 -1.30
C ARG A 122 -10.10 -14.04 0.05
N LEU A 123 -9.84 -12.74 0.13
CA LEU A 123 -9.45 -12.09 1.37
C LEU A 123 -10.68 -11.90 2.27
N ILE A 124 -10.59 -12.33 3.52
CA ILE A 124 -11.64 -12.19 4.53
C ILE A 124 -11.06 -11.57 5.79
N GLU A 125 -11.81 -10.65 6.37
CA GLU A 125 -11.45 -10.04 7.65
C GLU A 125 -11.53 -11.10 8.77
N PRO A 126 -10.63 -11.03 9.77
CA PRO A 126 -10.56 -12.01 10.85
C PRO A 126 -11.87 -12.19 11.64
N ASP A 127 -12.66 -11.14 11.80
CA ASP A 127 -13.96 -11.14 12.49
C ASP A 127 -15.03 -11.93 11.75
N ARG A 128 -14.93 -12.05 10.42
CA ARG A 128 -15.85 -12.80 9.56
C ARG A 128 -15.39 -14.21 9.25
N LEU A 129 -14.21 -14.59 9.74
CA LEU A 129 -13.61 -15.88 9.42
C LEU A 129 -14.49 -17.06 9.89
N SER A 130 -15.01 -16.99 11.12
CA SER A 130 -15.84 -18.05 11.70
C SER A 130 -17.08 -18.30 10.84
N ASP A 131 -17.75 -17.23 10.40
CA ASP A 131 -18.94 -17.34 9.56
C ASP A 131 -18.60 -17.93 8.19
N ALA A 132 -17.50 -17.47 7.60
CA ALA A 132 -17.04 -17.98 6.31
C ALA A 132 -16.63 -19.46 6.32
N LEU A 133 -16.16 -19.98 7.45
CA LEU A 133 -15.80 -21.40 7.60
C LEU A 133 -17.03 -22.30 7.83
N THR A 134 -18.08 -21.76 8.44
CA THR A 134 -19.29 -22.55 8.80
C THR A 134 -20.35 -22.54 7.71
N ASP A 135 -20.44 -21.48 6.92
CA ASP A 135 -21.43 -21.35 5.86
C ASP A 135 -21.04 -22.21 4.64
N TYR A 136 -21.97 -23.05 4.20
CA TYR A 136 -21.78 -23.94 3.05
C TYR A 136 -21.42 -23.20 1.76
N CYS A 137 -21.96 -22.00 1.55
CA CYS A 137 -21.76 -21.23 0.33
C CYS A 137 -20.44 -20.46 0.32
N THR A 138 -19.90 -20.15 1.49
CA THR A 138 -18.71 -19.28 1.62
C THR A 138 -17.47 -20.01 2.14
N ARG A 139 -17.61 -21.30 2.50
CA ARG A 139 -16.46 -22.08 3.00
C ARG A 139 -15.34 -22.18 1.96
N PRO A 140 -14.08 -22.21 2.42
CA PRO A 140 -12.95 -22.35 1.52
C PRO A 140 -12.98 -23.66 0.74
N THR A 141 -12.48 -23.61 -0.47
CA THR A 141 -12.26 -24.79 -1.33
C THR A 141 -10.88 -24.69 -1.99
N ILE A 142 -10.42 -25.80 -2.57
CA ILE A 142 -9.14 -25.83 -3.32
C ILE A 142 -9.14 -24.83 -4.48
N ASN A 143 -10.32 -24.53 -5.05
CA ASN A 143 -10.43 -23.60 -6.18
C ASN A 143 -10.67 -22.16 -5.73
N GLU A 144 -11.18 -21.96 -4.53
CA GLU A 144 -11.47 -20.66 -3.93
C GLU A 144 -10.98 -20.67 -2.47
N PRO A 145 -9.69 -20.68 -2.25
CA PRO A 145 -9.12 -20.60 -0.91
C PRO A 145 -9.40 -19.25 -0.28
N ILE A 146 -9.40 -19.24 1.05
CA ILE A 146 -9.57 -18.02 1.83
C ILE A 146 -8.23 -17.62 2.42
N VAL A 147 -7.97 -16.33 2.40
CA VAL A 147 -6.84 -15.70 3.12
C VAL A 147 -7.39 -14.75 4.16
N THR A 148 -6.86 -14.82 5.36
CA THR A 148 -7.04 -13.81 6.39
C THR A 148 -5.70 -13.33 6.90
N MET A 149 -5.65 -12.07 7.34
CA MET A 149 -4.43 -11.45 7.83
C MET A 149 -4.67 -10.86 9.21
N PHE A 150 -3.70 -11.02 10.08
CA PHE A 150 -3.67 -10.33 11.37
C PHE A 150 -2.23 -10.01 11.74
N THR A 151 -2.06 -9.03 12.61
CA THR A 151 -0.74 -8.67 13.11
C THR A 151 -0.53 -9.36 14.45
N GLU A 152 0.49 -10.19 14.53
CA GLU A 152 0.91 -10.78 15.79
C GLU A 152 1.85 -9.81 16.51
N VAL A 153 1.52 -9.52 17.78
CA VAL A 153 2.32 -8.67 18.65
C VAL A 153 3.36 -9.55 19.33
N ALA A 154 4.32 -10.04 18.53
CA ALA A 154 5.56 -10.59 19.04
C ALA A 154 6.62 -9.48 19.17
N GLU A 155 7.87 -9.81 19.35
CA GLU A 155 8.98 -8.83 19.44
C GLU A 155 9.07 -7.88 18.23
N ASN A 156 8.57 -8.33 17.06
CA ASN A 156 8.43 -7.53 15.84
C ASN A 156 7.00 -7.69 15.34
N TYR A 157 6.27 -6.62 15.10
CA TYR A 157 4.91 -6.63 14.55
C TYR A 157 4.84 -7.37 13.21
N LEU A 158 4.75 -8.69 13.27
CA LEU A 158 4.75 -9.55 12.09
C LEU A 158 3.33 -9.65 11.52
N THR A 159 3.20 -9.55 10.22
CA THR A 159 1.94 -9.84 9.54
C THR A 159 1.85 -11.34 9.32
N VAL A 160 0.88 -11.96 9.97
CA VAL A 160 0.56 -13.38 9.80
C VAL A 160 -0.52 -13.50 8.73
N ILE A 161 -0.24 -14.29 7.72
CA ILE A 161 -1.18 -14.62 6.64
C ILE A 161 -1.62 -16.07 6.85
N LYS A 162 -2.92 -16.27 7.11
CA LYS A 162 -3.51 -17.62 7.17
C LYS A 162 -4.20 -17.92 5.87
N VAL A 163 -3.82 -19.04 5.26
CA VAL A 163 -4.43 -19.56 4.04
C VAL A 163 -5.24 -20.79 4.39
N MET A 164 -6.50 -20.84 3.97
CA MET A 164 -7.41 -21.95 4.21
C MET A 164 -7.94 -22.47 2.90
N THR A 165 -7.73 -23.76 2.63
CA THR A 165 -8.12 -24.41 1.38
C THR A 165 -9.35 -25.31 1.53
N GLY A 166 -9.91 -25.42 2.74
CA GLY A 166 -11.04 -26.31 3.02
C GLY A 166 -10.74 -27.80 2.94
N GLN A 167 -9.46 -28.15 2.88
CA GLN A 167 -9.06 -29.57 2.88
C GLN A 167 -9.14 -30.12 4.30
N ILE A 168 -9.87 -31.24 4.44
CA ILE A 168 -9.89 -32.03 5.66
C ILE A 168 -8.65 -32.92 5.66
N GLU A 169 -8.16 -33.27 6.82
CA GLU A 169 -7.00 -34.15 6.99
C GLU A 169 -7.17 -35.52 6.29
N SER A 170 -6.72 -35.59 5.06
CA SER A 170 -6.66 -36.82 4.27
C SER A 170 -5.32 -36.96 3.58
N ASP A 171 -4.92 -38.15 3.22
CA ASP A 171 -3.63 -38.46 2.58
C ASP A 171 -3.44 -37.80 1.22
N ASP A 172 -4.51 -37.27 0.61
CA ASP A 172 -4.52 -36.59 -0.70
C ASP A 172 -4.47 -35.06 -0.57
N LYS A 173 -3.86 -34.52 0.48
CA LYS A 173 -3.74 -33.09 0.66
C LYS A 173 -2.92 -32.45 -0.47
N LYS A 174 -3.52 -31.46 -1.13
CA LYS A 174 -2.76 -30.59 -2.04
C LYS A 174 -1.88 -29.66 -1.22
N VAL A 175 -0.60 -29.90 -1.29
CA VAL A 175 0.40 -29.06 -0.64
C VAL A 175 0.51 -27.74 -1.38
N ILE A 176 0.47 -26.63 -0.64
CA ILE A 176 0.75 -25.32 -1.18
C ILE A 176 2.26 -25.24 -1.44
N ASP A 177 2.64 -24.89 -2.67
CA ASP A 177 4.02 -24.76 -3.12
C ASP A 177 4.55 -23.33 -2.97
N GLY A 178 3.69 -22.35 -3.24
CA GLY A 178 4.04 -20.95 -3.15
C GLY A 178 2.84 -20.05 -2.93
N ILE A 179 3.12 -18.85 -2.48
CA ILE A 179 2.14 -17.76 -2.38
C ILE A 179 2.64 -16.53 -3.12
N LYS A 180 1.76 -15.91 -3.89
CA LYS A 180 1.97 -14.61 -4.52
C LYS A 180 1.13 -13.58 -3.81
N ILE A 181 1.76 -12.55 -3.33
CA ILE A 181 1.13 -11.47 -2.59
C ILE A 181 1.26 -10.21 -3.43
N CYS A 182 0.12 -9.66 -3.82
CA CYS A 182 0.04 -8.40 -4.56
C CYS A 182 -0.29 -7.27 -3.59
N TYR A 183 0.48 -6.20 -3.65
CA TYR A 183 0.31 -5.08 -2.74
C TYR A 183 0.75 -3.77 -3.35
N ILE A 184 0.29 -2.68 -2.75
CA ILE A 184 0.77 -1.33 -3.00
C ILE A 184 1.76 -0.99 -1.89
N ASP A 185 2.96 -0.66 -2.30
CA ASP A 185 4.03 -0.23 -1.41
C ASP A 185 3.82 1.24 -0.99
N ASN A 186 4.38 1.63 0.14
CA ASN A 186 4.46 3.02 0.49
C ASN A 186 5.38 3.77 -0.47
N PRO A 187 5.03 5.00 -0.88
CA PRO A 187 5.92 5.79 -1.71
C PRO A 187 7.24 6.06 -0.98
N LYS A 188 8.31 6.10 -1.73
CA LYS A 188 9.63 6.42 -1.18
C LYS A 188 9.63 7.82 -0.60
N ILE A 189 10.34 7.97 0.52
CA ILE A 189 10.58 9.27 1.12
C ILE A 189 11.56 10.02 0.22
N VAL A 190 11.07 11.07 -0.45
CA VAL A 190 11.90 11.92 -1.28
C VAL A 190 12.86 12.73 -0.42
N LYS A 191 14.07 12.93 -0.91
CA LYS A 191 15.11 13.66 -0.19
C LYS A 191 16.01 14.39 -1.18
N TYR A 192 16.16 15.69 -0.96
CA TYR A 192 17.08 16.50 -1.73
C TYR A 192 18.52 16.35 -1.23
N ASN A 193 19.46 16.21 -2.14
CA ASN A 193 20.87 16.14 -1.79
C ASN A 193 21.50 17.55 -1.88
N VAL A 194 21.80 18.11 -0.73
CA VAL A 194 22.33 19.51 -0.63
C VAL A 194 23.82 19.62 -0.99
N GLU A 195 24.59 18.55 -0.88
CA GLU A 195 26.07 18.67 -0.94
C GLU A 195 26.80 17.59 -1.76
N GLY A 196 26.11 16.83 -2.59
CA GLY A 196 26.72 15.76 -3.39
C GLY A 196 27.30 14.59 -2.58
N LYS A 197 26.96 14.51 -1.29
CA LYS A 197 27.42 13.44 -0.39
C LYS A 197 26.58 12.18 -0.41
N ASN A 198 25.30 12.30 -0.77
CA ASN A 198 24.39 11.18 -0.95
C ASN A 198 23.57 11.40 -2.23
N GLU A 199 23.22 10.33 -2.91
CA GLU A 199 22.27 10.43 -4.02
C GLU A 199 20.92 10.91 -3.51
N GLY A 200 20.35 11.94 -4.15
CA GLY A 200 18.98 12.38 -3.87
C GLY A 200 17.99 11.25 -4.16
N VAL A 201 16.87 11.24 -3.47
CA VAL A 201 15.80 10.26 -3.71
C VAL A 201 14.67 10.95 -4.45
N ASP A 202 14.46 10.56 -5.70
CA ASP A 202 13.39 11.07 -6.54
C ASP A 202 12.03 10.46 -6.18
N CYS A 203 10.96 11.16 -6.57
CA CYS A 203 9.60 10.68 -6.42
C CYS A 203 9.35 9.50 -7.37
N ASP A 204 8.82 8.40 -6.85
CA ASP A 204 8.53 7.18 -7.60
C ASP A 204 7.11 7.15 -8.20
N LEU A 205 6.32 8.19 -7.99
CA LEU A 205 5.03 8.36 -8.65
C LEU A 205 5.20 8.80 -10.11
N PRO A 206 4.19 8.58 -10.97
CA PRO A 206 4.21 9.02 -12.37
C PRO A 206 4.40 10.53 -12.52
N GLU A 207 5.16 10.95 -13.51
CA GLU A 207 5.51 12.37 -13.74
C GLU A 207 4.32 13.33 -13.83
N TYR A 208 3.21 12.87 -14.41
CA TYR A 208 2.01 13.71 -14.54
C TYR A 208 1.37 14.13 -13.21
N LEU A 209 1.74 13.46 -12.10
CA LEU A 209 1.29 13.82 -10.74
C LEU A 209 2.23 14.82 -10.05
N HIS A 210 3.45 14.96 -10.54
CA HIS A 210 4.49 15.72 -9.83
C HIS A 210 4.10 17.18 -9.65
N GLU A 211 3.53 17.82 -10.66
CA GLU A 211 3.06 19.20 -10.57
C GLU A 211 1.96 19.37 -9.51
N GLU A 212 0.96 18.48 -9.50
CA GLU A 212 -0.11 18.50 -8.50
C GLU A 212 0.43 18.31 -7.08
N ILE A 213 1.40 17.40 -6.91
CA ILE A 213 2.08 17.16 -5.64
C ILE A 213 2.80 18.43 -5.17
N VAL A 214 3.55 19.09 -6.04
CA VAL A 214 4.26 20.33 -5.70
C VAL A 214 3.29 21.44 -5.32
N GLN A 215 2.21 21.61 -6.07
CA GLN A 215 1.17 22.61 -5.73
C GLN A 215 0.52 22.31 -4.37
N LEU A 216 0.25 21.04 -4.07
CA LEU A 216 -0.30 20.61 -2.78
C LEU A 216 0.68 20.86 -1.65
N ALA A 217 1.98 20.58 -1.86
CA ALA A 217 3.03 20.85 -0.89
C ALA A 217 3.15 22.33 -0.56
N VAL A 218 3.11 23.20 -1.58
CA VAL A 218 3.11 24.67 -1.39
C VAL A 218 1.89 25.13 -0.60
N LYS A 219 0.68 24.62 -0.91
CA LYS A 219 -0.54 24.93 -0.15
C LYS A 219 -0.41 24.54 1.33
N LYS A 220 0.15 23.34 1.61
CA LYS A 220 0.40 22.88 2.98
C LYS A 220 1.40 23.78 3.71
N TYR A 221 2.46 24.19 3.02
CA TYR A 221 3.44 25.11 3.58
C TYR A 221 2.80 26.46 3.92
N ILE A 222 2.04 27.06 3.01
CA ILE A 222 1.32 28.32 3.25
C ILE A 222 0.37 28.20 4.43
N ALA A 223 -0.38 27.09 4.51
CA ALA A 223 -1.29 26.86 5.62
C ALA A 223 -0.56 26.75 6.97
N SER A 224 0.68 26.26 6.99
CA SER A 224 1.47 26.14 8.22
C SER A 224 2.03 27.46 8.72
N ILE A 225 2.33 28.41 7.82
CA ILE A 225 2.89 29.72 8.18
C ILE A 225 1.83 30.82 8.32
N SER A 226 0.58 30.56 7.88
CA SER A 226 -0.55 31.47 8.07
C SER A 226 -1.37 30.98 9.27
N PRO A 227 -0.93 31.26 10.51
CA PRO A 227 -1.73 30.87 11.67
C PRO A 227 -2.98 31.73 11.67
N THR A 228 -4.10 31.11 11.30
CA THR A 228 -5.42 31.48 11.81
C THR A 228 -5.86 32.94 11.65
N MET A 229 -6.07 33.39 10.43
CA MET A 229 -7.04 34.49 10.23
C MET A 229 -8.50 34.03 10.43
N SER A 230 -8.74 32.79 10.80
CA SER A 230 -10.09 32.20 10.97
C SER A 230 -10.62 32.18 12.41
N GLN A 231 -9.86 32.68 13.40
CA GLN A 231 -10.35 32.76 14.79
C GLN A 231 -10.59 34.18 15.34
N GLN A 232 -10.59 35.22 14.50
CA GLN A 232 -11.02 36.56 14.91
C GLN A 232 -12.30 37.00 14.16
N LYS A 233 -13.33 36.19 14.20
CA LYS A 233 -14.71 36.64 13.97
C LYS A 233 -15.60 35.88 14.96
N ASN A 234 -15.57 36.33 16.21
CA ASN A 234 -16.68 36.29 17.15
C ASN A 234 -16.59 37.51 18.05
#